data_b642aec70f6219aed2b8e4dcdeacba9e
#
_entry.id   b642aec70f6219aed2b8e4dcdeacba9e
#
_cell.length_a   1.000
_cell.length_b   1.000
_cell.length_c   1.000
_cell.angle_alpha   90.00
_cell.angle_beta   90.00
_cell.angle_gamma   90.00
#
_symmetry.space_group_name_H-M   'P 1'
#
loop_
_entity.id
_entity.type
_entity.pdbx_description
1 polymer ?
#
loop_
_entity_poly.entity_id
_entity_poly.type
_entity_poly.pdbx_seq_one_letter_code
_entity_poly.pdbx_strand_id
1 'polypeptide(L)'
;MSNVAAAAVGAKAIAATSSDPRFPVSNVLDGEAKTCWITTGLFPQEFLIAFPDTVSIARIRTQTRNVKSMAVEYCDQRQPTSFNKLYGPVEVEDASTGLQIESQQFRETKCRYLKIKILSGYSDFAVVYTIEAEGGI
;
A
#
# COMPACT_ATOMS: atom_id res chain seq x y z
N MET A 1 -9.37 -1.46 -16.88
CA MET A 1 -8.79 -0.56 -15.86
C MET A 1 -7.34 -0.92 -15.66
N SER A 2 -6.50 0.07 -15.47
CA SER A 2 -5.07 -0.12 -15.34
C SER A 2 -4.62 0.11 -13.90
N ASN A 3 -3.42 -0.38 -13.58
CA ASN A 3 -2.79 -0.13 -12.29
C ASN A 3 -2.14 1.25 -12.29
N VAL A 4 -2.78 2.20 -11.61
CA VAL A 4 -2.26 3.58 -11.52
C VAL A 4 -1.19 3.73 -10.43
N ALA A 5 -1.00 2.70 -9.59
CA ALA A 5 0.04 2.70 -8.55
C ALA A 5 1.38 2.14 -9.04
N ALA A 6 1.54 1.93 -10.34
CA ALA A 6 2.81 1.43 -10.88
C ALA A 6 3.83 2.56 -11.05
N ALA A 7 5.09 2.27 -10.70
CA ALA A 7 6.19 3.21 -10.92
C ALA A 7 6.33 3.57 -12.40
N ALA A 8 6.02 2.64 -13.29
CA ALA A 8 6.10 2.84 -14.73
C ALA A 8 5.17 3.95 -15.25
N VAL A 9 4.09 4.26 -14.54
CA VAL A 9 3.16 5.34 -14.90
C VAL A 9 3.28 6.55 -13.97
N GLY A 10 4.36 6.64 -13.21
CA GLY A 10 4.72 7.83 -12.44
C GLY A 10 4.35 7.81 -10.96
N ALA A 11 3.75 6.76 -10.45
CA ALA A 11 3.50 6.67 -9.01
C ALA A 11 4.81 6.51 -8.25
N LYS A 12 4.89 7.13 -7.06
CA LYS A 12 6.11 7.12 -6.23
C LYS A 12 5.77 6.83 -4.78
N ALA A 13 6.59 6.03 -4.12
CA ALA A 13 6.55 5.88 -2.68
C ALA A 13 7.44 6.98 -2.09
N ILE A 14 6.82 7.96 -1.42
CA ILE A 14 7.51 9.20 -1.02
C ILE A 14 7.92 9.24 0.44
N ALA A 15 7.38 8.35 1.27
CA ALA A 15 7.71 8.30 2.69
C ALA A 15 7.35 6.93 3.25
N ALA A 16 8.11 6.49 4.24
CA ALA A 16 7.84 5.24 4.95
C ALA A 16 8.38 5.34 6.37
N THR A 17 7.72 4.66 7.30
CA THR A 17 8.14 4.61 8.71
C THR A 17 9.30 3.65 8.93
N SER A 18 9.50 2.68 8.01
CA SER A 18 10.64 1.76 8.04
C SER A 18 11.52 2.01 6.82
N SER A 19 12.84 1.94 7.02
CA SER A 19 13.79 2.18 5.94
C SER A 19 14.96 1.19 6.07
N ASP A 20 15.04 0.26 5.13
CA ASP A 20 16.18 -0.64 4.99
C ASP A 20 16.63 -0.53 3.52
N PRO A 21 17.87 -0.10 3.26
CA PRO A 21 18.35 0.07 1.87
C PRO A 21 18.27 -1.18 1.01
N ARG A 22 18.25 -2.37 1.63
CA ARG A 22 18.12 -3.64 0.91
C ARG A 22 16.68 -3.88 0.42
N PHE A 23 15.70 -3.24 1.07
CA PHE A 23 14.28 -3.44 0.81
C PHE A 23 13.57 -2.08 0.77
N PRO A 24 13.93 -1.21 -0.17
CA PRO A 24 13.36 0.14 -0.22
C PRO A 24 11.86 0.10 -0.52
N VAL A 25 11.12 1.07 0.01
CA VAL A 25 9.66 1.11 -0.14
C VAL A 25 9.24 1.24 -1.60
N SER A 26 10.08 1.79 -2.48
CA SER A 26 9.79 1.86 -3.91
C SER A 26 9.56 0.48 -4.55
N ASN A 27 10.04 -0.58 -3.92
CA ASN A 27 9.84 -1.95 -4.42
C ASN A 27 8.36 -2.33 -4.52
N VAL A 28 7.49 -1.75 -3.69
CA VAL A 28 6.07 -2.11 -3.70
C VAL A 28 5.35 -1.66 -4.98
N LEU A 29 5.98 -0.78 -5.76
CA LEU A 29 5.41 -0.22 -6.99
C LEU A 29 6.15 -0.66 -8.26
N ASP A 30 7.18 -1.50 -8.16
CA ASP A 30 8.04 -1.85 -9.29
C ASP A 30 7.48 -2.98 -10.18
N GLY A 31 6.39 -3.61 -9.76
CA GLY A 31 5.77 -4.69 -10.50
C GLY A 31 6.48 -6.04 -10.40
N GLU A 32 7.52 -6.13 -9.57
CA GLU A 32 8.32 -7.35 -9.40
C GLU A 32 7.84 -8.14 -8.19
N ALA A 33 7.52 -9.42 -8.39
CA ALA A 33 7.02 -10.28 -7.32
C ALA A 33 8.11 -10.66 -6.29
N LYS A 34 9.38 -10.45 -6.62
CA LYS A 34 10.51 -10.85 -5.76
C LYS A 34 11.06 -9.71 -4.91
N THR A 35 10.69 -8.48 -5.20
CA THR A 35 11.13 -7.33 -4.42
C THR A 35 10.09 -6.99 -3.38
N CYS A 36 10.50 -6.35 -2.29
CA CYS A 36 9.60 -6.06 -1.17
C CYS A 36 10.07 -4.90 -0.32
N TRP A 37 9.18 -4.47 0.55
CA TRP A 37 9.45 -3.57 1.66
C TRP A 37 9.20 -4.36 2.94
N ILE A 38 10.11 -4.26 3.91
CA ILE A 38 10.02 -4.97 5.19
C ILE A 38 9.96 -3.95 6.31
N THR A 39 9.04 -4.12 7.24
CA THR A 39 8.94 -3.24 8.41
C THR A 39 10.09 -3.53 9.37
N THR A 40 10.63 -2.46 9.95
CA THR A 40 11.69 -2.53 10.96
C THR A 40 11.24 -1.77 12.20
N GLY A 41 10.83 -2.46 13.23
CA GLY A 41 10.35 -1.82 14.45
C GLY A 41 8.93 -2.22 14.78
N LEU A 42 8.34 -1.50 15.71
CA LEU A 42 7.02 -1.83 16.25
C LEU A 42 5.90 -1.36 15.32
N PHE A 43 4.76 -2.03 15.38
CA PHE A 43 3.55 -1.60 14.69
C PHE A 43 2.89 -0.45 15.47
N PRO A 44 2.14 0.44 14.79
CA PRO A 44 1.85 0.40 13.35
C PRO A 44 3.00 0.94 12.50
N GLN A 45 3.02 0.50 11.26
CA GLN A 45 3.97 0.98 10.26
C GLN A 45 3.20 1.43 9.03
N GLU A 46 3.71 2.43 8.33
CA GLU A 46 2.97 2.96 7.17
C GLU A 46 3.90 3.49 6.10
N PHE A 47 3.37 3.61 4.89
CA PHE A 47 4.05 4.31 3.80
C PHE A 47 3.05 5.08 2.94
N LEU A 48 3.57 6.06 2.22
CA LEU A 48 2.79 6.97 1.38
C LEU A 48 3.13 6.76 -0.09
N ILE A 49 2.10 6.67 -0.90
CA ILE A 49 2.20 6.64 -2.37
C ILE A 49 1.68 7.96 -2.90
N ALA A 50 2.45 8.61 -3.77
CA ALA A 50 2.03 9.81 -4.48
C ALA A 50 1.78 9.47 -5.94
N PHE A 51 0.66 9.91 -6.47
CA PHE A 51 0.36 9.81 -7.90
C PHE A 51 0.82 11.10 -8.61
N PRO A 52 1.22 11.01 -9.88
CA PRO A 52 1.66 12.21 -10.62
C PRO A 52 0.54 13.22 -10.85
N ASP A 53 -0.71 12.75 -10.82
CA ASP A 53 -1.89 13.58 -10.98
C ASP A 53 -3.03 12.96 -10.18
N THR A 54 -4.17 13.63 -10.13
CA THR A 54 -5.36 13.06 -9.50
C THR A 54 -5.82 11.84 -10.29
N VAL A 55 -6.05 10.73 -9.57
CA VAL A 55 -6.55 9.50 -10.16
C VAL A 55 -7.88 9.12 -9.51
N SER A 56 -8.69 8.36 -10.22
CA SER A 56 -9.91 7.74 -9.69
C SER A 56 -9.65 6.26 -9.54
N ILE A 57 -9.82 5.72 -8.34
CA ILE A 57 -9.58 4.31 -8.06
C ILE A 57 -10.81 3.65 -7.47
N ALA A 58 -10.98 2.35 -7.70
CA ALA A 58 -12.12 1.57 -7.23
C ALA A 58 -11.73 0.24 -6.61
N ARG A 59 -10.47 -0.15 -6.70
CA ARG A 59 -9.97 -1.40 -6.12
C ARG A 59 -8.51 -1.26 -5.76
N ILE A 60 -8.12 -1.83 -4.61
CA ILE A 60 -6.71 -1.98 -4.23
C ILE A 60 -6.45 -3.46 -4.01
N ARG A 61 -5.37 -3.95 -4.59
CA ARG A 61 -4.88 -5.31 -4.41
C ARG A 61 -3.51 -5.27 -3.77
N THR A 62 -3.31 -6.10 -2.76
CA THR A 62 -2.05 -6.16 -2.02
C THR A 62 -1.51 -7.58 -1.99
N GLN A 63 -0.20 -7.71 -2.01
CA GLN A 63 0.49 -8.97 -1.76
C GLN A 63 1.46 -8.73 -0.62
N THR A 64 1.25 -9.45 0.48
CA THR A 64 1.95 -9.22 1.74
C THR A 64 2.31 -10.55 2.41
N ARG A 65 3.07 -10.44 3.51
CA ARG A 65 3.39 -11.57 4.39
C ARG A 65 3.39 -11.09 5.83
N ASN A 66 2.84 -11.89 6.72
CA ASN A 66 2.76 -11.64 8.17
C ASN A 66 1.91 -10.43 8.56
N VAL A 67 1.08 -9.91 7.68
CA VAL A 67 0.13 -8.83 8.01
C VAL A 67 -1.08 -9.42 8.71
N LYS A 68 -1.44 -8.89 9.87
CA LYS A 68 -2.64 -9.31 10.60
C LYS A 68 -3.80 -8.36 10.37
N SER A 69 -3.56 -7.05 10.45
CA SER A 69 -4.58 -6.06 10.12
C SER A 69 -3.97 -4.88 9.39
N MET A 70 -4.74 -4.29 8.50
CA MET A 70 -4.30 -3.15 7.71
C MET A 70 -5.45 -2.21 7.41
N ALA A 71 -5.11 -0.98 7.09
CA ALA A 71 -6.08 0.05 6.70
C ALA A 71 -5.44 0.92 5.61
N VAL A 72 -6.29 1.53 4.80
CA VAL A 72 -5.83 2.45 3.75
C VAL A 72 -6.58 3.76 3.89
N GLU A 73 -5.83 4.85 3.80
CA GLU A 73 -6.35 6.20 3.80
C GLU A 73 -5.95 6.90 2.49
N TYR A 74 -6.70 7.92 2.12
CA TYR A 74 -6.45 8.66 0.89
C TYR A 74 -6.48 10.16 1.15
N CYS A 75 -5.82 10.90 0.26
CA CYS A 75 -5.86 12.35 0.25
C CYS A 75 -6.07 12.80 -1.20
N ASP A 76 -7.03 13.67 -1.43
CA ASP A 76 -7.31 14.23 -2.76
C ASP A 76 -6.75 15.65 -2.91
N GLN A 77 -6.04 16.15 -1.90
CA GLN A 77 -5.47 17.49 -1.87
C GLN A 77 -4.08 17.51 -2.50
N ARG A 78 -3.65 18.70 -2.89
CA ARG A 78 -2.32 18.91 -3.47
C ARG A 78 -1.19 18.56 -2.51
N GLN A 79 -1.41 18.78 -1.21
CA GLN A 79 -0.46 18.46 -0.15
C GLN A 79 -1.00 17.31 0.69
N PRO A 80 -0.15 16.36 1.09
CA PRO A 80 -0.60 15.20 1.88
C PRO A 80 -0.73 15.55 3.36
N THR A 81 -1.62 16.49 3.68
CA THR A 81 -1.79 17.01 5.05
C THR A 81 -3.03 16.49 5.75
N SER A 82 -4.01 15.99 5.02
CA SER A 82 -5.27 15.53 5.59
C SER A 82 -5.72 14.26 4.88
N PHE A 83 -5.87 13.18 5.65
CA PHE A 83 -6.24 11.87 5.11
C PHE A 83 -7.61 11.45 5.60
N ASN A 84 -8.36 10.80 4.70
CA ASN A 84 -9.66 10.22 4.99
C ASN A 84 -9.56 8.71 4.85
N LYS A 85 -10.39 7.98 5.58
CA LYS A 85 -10.45 6.53 5.50
C LYS A 85 -10.95 6.11 4.11
N LEU A 86 -10.20 5.23 3.45
CA LEU A 86 -10.66 4.55 2.24
C LEU A 86 -11.31 3.23 2.60
N TYR A 87 -10.61 2.40 3.36
CA TYR A 87 -11.18 1.18 3.93
C TYR A 87 -10.34 0.71 5.12
N GLY A 88 -10.95 -0.17 5.92
CA GLY A 88 -10.27 -0.82 7.04
C GLY A 88 -10.62 -0.19 8.38
N PRO A 89 -10.08 -0.72 9.46
CA PRO A 89 -9.15 -1.88 9.47
C PRO A 89 -9.78 -3.16 8.95
N VAL A 90 -9.01 -3.92 8.19
CA VAL A 90 -9.42 -5.26 7.73
C VAL A 90 -8.45 -6.29 8.29
N GLU A 91 -9.00 -7.45 8.67
CA GLU A 91 -8.20 -8.59 9.09
C GLU A 91 -7.72 -9.34 7.86
N VAL A 92 -6.43 -9.70 7.86
CA VAL A 92 -5.81 -10.47 6.79
C VAL A 92 -5.48 -11.84 7.36
N GLU A 93 -5.95 -12.89 6.70
CA GLU A 93 -5.70 -14.25 7.18
C GLU A 93 -4.23 -14.63 7.01
N ASP A 94 -3.72 -15.37 8.00
CA ASP A 94 -2.38 -15.94 7.94
C ASP A 94 -2.40 -17.08 6.91
N ALA A 95 -1.72 -16.90 5.79
CA ALA A 95 -1.73 -17.85 4.70
C ALA A 95 -0.75 -19.01 4.96
N SER A 96 -1.19 -20.24 4.68
CA SER A 96 -0.35 -21.43 4.87
C SER A 96 0.93 -21.38 4.01
N THR A 97 0.87 -20.74 2.84
CA THR A 97 2.03 -20.53 1.96
C THR A 97 2.88 -19.35 2.40
N GLY A 98 2.39 -18.56 3.33
CA GLY A 98 3.02 -17.31 3.76
C GLY A 98 2.62 -16.09 2.93
N LEU A 99 2.28 -16.24 1.67
CA LEU A 99 1.89 -15.13 0.80
C LEU A 99 0.40 -14.82 0.96
N GLN A 100 0.09 -13.58 1.34
CA GLN A 100 -1.27 -13.10 1.52
C GLN A 100 -1.66 -12.24 0.31
N ILE A 101 -2.75 -12.59 -0.35
CA ILE A 101 -3.27 -11.83 -1.49
C ILE A 101 -4.64 -11.31 -1.09
N GLU A 102 -4.79 -9.99 -1.02
CA GLU A 102 -6.03 -9.33 -0.66
C GLU A 102 -6.47 -8.40 -1.77
N SER A 103 -7.78 -8.29 -1.97
CA SER A 103 -8.38 -7.37 -2.93
C SER A 103 -9.58 -6.72 -2.27
N GLN A 104 -9.60 -5.39 -2.25
CA GLN A 104 -10.69 -4.61 -1.67
C GLN A 104 -11.30 -3.71 -2.74
N GLN A 105 -12.60 -3.86 -2.95
CA GLN A 105 -13.35 -2.97 -3.82
C GLN A 105 -14.07 -1.93 -2.95
N PHE A 106 -14.21 -0.73 -3.48
CA PHE A 106 -14.87 0.36 -2.80
C PHE A 106 -15.49 1.31 -3.83
N ARG A 107 -16.26 2.29 -3.35
CA ARG A 107 -16.82 3.32 -4.22
C ARG A 107 -15.67 4.08 -4.89
N GLU A 108 -15.79 4.33 -6.20
CA GLU A 108 -14.80 5.09 -6.94
C GLU A 108 -14.43 6.37 -6.19
N THR A 109 -13.15 6.57 -5.97
CA THR A 109 -12.63 7.63 -5.12
C THR A 109 -11.49 8.34 -5.83
N LYS A 110 -11.55 9.67 -5.86
CA LYS A 110 -10.47 10.49 -6.39
C LYS A 110 -9.40 10.70 -5.34
N CYS A 111 -8.14 10.53 -5.72
CA CYS A 111 -7.04 10.74 -4.80
C CYS A 111 -5.76 11.15 -5.51
N ARG A 112 -4.86 11.78 -4.74
CA ARG A 112 -3.49 12.09 -5.15
C ARG A 112 -2.49 11.33 -4.33
N TYR A 113 -2.88 10.88 -3.13
CA TYR A 113 -2.00 10.14 -2.22
C TYR A 113 -2.78 8.99 -1.61
N LEU A 114 -2.06 7.90 -1.37
CA LEU A 114 -2.55 6.77 -0.56
C LEU A 114 -1.60 6.57 0.60
N LYS A 115 -2.17 6.34 1.78
CA LYS A 115 -1.42 5.93 2.97
C LYS A 115 -1.79 4.49 3.27
N ILE A 116 -0.80 3.61 3.19
CA ILE A 116 -0.98 2.18 3.47
C ILE A 116 -0.48 1.95 4.89
N LYS A 117 -1.37 1.49 5.78
CA LYS A 117 -1.09 1.31 7.20
C LYS A 117 -1.11 -0.16 7.55
N ILE A 118 0.00 -0.68 8.05
CA ILE A 118 0.09 -2.03 8.62
C ILE A 118 -0.06 -1.87 10.12
N LEU A 119 -1.20 -2.29 10.64
CA LEU A 119 -1.57 -2.01 12.02
C LEU A 119 -1.04 -3.06 12.99
N SER A 120 -0.96 -4.32 12.55
CA SER A 120 -0.43 -5.41 13.34
C SER A 120 0.02 -6.56 12.42
N GLY A 121 0.85 -7.44 12.95
CA GLY A 121 1.38 -8.58 12.23
C GLY A 121 1.28 -9.86 13.05
N TYR A 122 1.40 -10.99 12.37
CA TYR A 122 1.48 -12.30 13.02
C TYR A 122 2.87 -12.58 13.60
N SER A 123 3.85 -11.77 13.22
CA SER A 123 5.24 -11.81 13.72
C SER A 123 5.67 -10.39 14.06
N ASP A 124 6.95 -10.24 14.44
CA ASP A 124 7.52 -8.95 14.82
C ASP A 124 7.71 -8.02 13.61
N PHE A 125 7.58 -8.54 12.41
CA PHE A 125 7.74 -7.77 11.18
C PHE A 125 6.66 -8.18 10.17
N ALA A 126 6.47 -7.34 9.15
CA ALA A 126 5.60 -7.63 8.02
C ALA A 126 6.33 -7.29 6.72
N VAL A 127 5.90 -7.91 5.64
CA VAL A 127 6.48 -7.72 4.31
C VAL A 127 5.38 -7.30 3.35
N VAL A 128 5.65 -6.27 2.55
CA VAL A 128 4.77 -5.85 1.46
C VAL A 128 5.51 -6.06 0.16
N TYR A 129 4.97 -6.91 -0.71
CA TYR A 129 5.56 -7.19 -2.02
C TYR A 129 5.03 -6.24 -3.08
N THR A 130 3.72 -6.14 -3.20
CA THR A 130 3.11 -5.27 -4.22
C THR A 130 1.86 -4.58 -3.70
N ILE A 131 1.65 -3.37 -4.20
CA ILE A 131 0.38 -2.63 -4.08
C ILE A 131 -0.04 -2.28 -5.49
N GLU A 132 -1.27 -2.65 -5.84
CA GLU A 132 -1.87 -2.29 -7.12
C GLU A 132 -3.16 -1.53 -6.84
N ALA A 133 -3.40 -0.46 -7.59
CA ALA A 133 -4.63 0.31 -7.50
C ALA A 133 -5.25 0.39 -8.89
N GLU A 134 -6.44 -0.20 -9.05
CA GLU A 134 -7.14 -0.18 -10.33
C GLU A 134 -7.94 1.11 -10.47
N GLY A 135 -7.67 1.84 -11.53
CA GLY A 135 -8.35 3.08 -11.79
C GLY A 135 -7.88 3.76 -13.06
N GLY A 136 -8.08 5.06 -13.13
CA GLY A 136 -7.69 5.88 -14.27
C GLY A 136 -7.55 7.35 -13.87
N ILE A 137 -7.09 8.11 -14.78
CA ILE A 137 -6.90 9.56 -14.63
C ILE A 137 -8.20 10.31 -14.93
#